data_c671f5c27805f0ce8e3b8609e7d0f2f1
#
_entry.id   c671f5c27805f0ce8e3b8609e7d0f2f1
#
_cell.length_a   1.000
_cell.length_b   1.000
_cell.length_c   1.000
_cell.angle_alpha   90.00
_cell.angle_beta   90.00
_cell.angle_gamma   90.00
#
_symmetry.space_group_name_H-M   'P 1'
#
loop_
_entity.id
_entity.type
_entity.pdbx_description
1 polymer ?
#
loop_
_entity_poly.entity_id
_entity_poly.type
_entity_poly.pdbx_seq_one_letter_code
_entity_poly.pdbx_strand_id
1 'polypeptide(L)' 'MANMSYCRFENTSRDLADCADALDRIVNDGESISEREWRYAKAMRDWCERYLEIFDDADEDEMNIVG' A
#
# COMPACT_ATOMS: atom_id res chain seq x y z
N MET A 1 1.32 17.88 -8.51
CA MET A 1 1.20 17.20 -7.82
C MET A 1 1.46 17.45 -6.53
N ALA A 2 1.91 18.41 -6.24
CA ALA A 2 2.25 18.73 -4.94
C ALA A 2 1.18 18.57 -3.93
N ASN A 3 -0.02 18.74 -4.33
CA ASN A 3 -1.07 18.68 -3.38
C ASN A 3 -1.44 17.30 -2.96
N MET A 4 -0.69 16.32 -3.33
CA MET A 4 -0.98 14.97 -2.96
C MET A 4 -0.90 14.73 -1.46
N SER A 5 -0.33 15.65 -0.70
CA SER A 5 -0.26 15.45 0.74
C SER A 5 -1.62 15.40 1.40
N TYR A 6 -2.63 16.02 0.83
CA TYR A 6 -3.96 15.95 1.39
C TYR A 6 -4.60 14.58 1.20
N CYS A 7 -4.35 13.97 0.05
CA CYS A 7 -5.03 12.75 -0.34
C CYS A 7 -4.08 11.57 -0.42
N ARG A 8 -2.93 11.72 0.23
CA ARG A 8 -1.90 10.70 0.15
C ARG A 8 -2.42 9.32 0.51
N PHE A 9 -3.07 9.23 1.66
CA PHE A 9 -3.56 7.93 2.13
C PHE A 9 -4.75 7.47 1.32
N GLU A 10 -5.62 8.37 0.94
CA GLU A 10 -6.79 8.01 0.14
C GLU A 10 -6.36 7.44 -1.21
N ASN A 11 -5.48 8.14 -1.90
CA ASN A 11 -5.04 7.72 -3.22
C ASN A 11 -4.24 6.41 -3.15
N THR A 12 -3.35 6.32 -2.18
CA THR A 12 -2.51 5.14 -2.06
C THR A 12 -3.32 3.92 -1.62
N SER A 13 -4.31 4.11 -0.76
CA SER A 13 -5.13 2.98 -0.35
C SER A 13 -5.92 2.41 -1.53
N ARG A 14 -6.41 3.26 -2.43
CA ARG A 14 -7.08 2.78 -3.63
C ARG A 14 -6.13 2.03 -4.54
N ASP A 15 -4.94 2.58 -4.72
CA ASP A 15 -3.93 1.94 -5.55
C ASP A 15 -3.47 0.62 -4.94
N LEU A 16 -3.36 0.58 -3.62
CA LEU A 16 -2.97 -0.63 -2.94
C LEU A 16 -4.03 -1.72 -3.08
N ALA A 17 -5.30 -1.35 -2.98
CA ALA A 17 -6.38 -2.29 -3.17
C ALA A 17 -6.35 -2.88 -4.58
N ASP A 18 -6.10 -2.03 -5.57
CA ASP A 18 -5.99 -2.46 -6.95
C ASP A 18 -4.80 -3.40 -7.13
N CYS A 19 -3.68 -3.08 -6.52
CA CYS A 19 -2.50 -3.93 -6.56
C CYS A 19 -2.76 -5.28 -5.88
N ALA A 20 -3.50 -5.28 -4.79
CA ALA A 20 -3.82 -6.51 -4.09
C ALA A 20 -4.70 -7.41 -4.96
N ASP A 21 -5.68 -6.83 -5.64
CA ASP A 21 -6.52 -7.60 -6.55
C ASP A 21 -5.69 -8.18 -7.70
N ALA A 22 -4.78 -7.39 -8.23
CA ALA A 22 -3.92 -7.86 -9.31
C ALA A 22 -3.02 -9.00 -8.84
N LEU A 23 -2.46 -8.86 -7.64
CA LEU A 23 -1.60 -9.89 -7.09
C LEU A 23 -2.37 -11.18 -6.86
N ASP A 24 -3.61 -11.06 -6.39
CA ASP A 24 -4.47 -12.22 -6.18
C ASP A 24 -4.67 -12.99 -7.49
N ARG A 25 -4.89 -12.29 -8.59
CA ARG A 25 -5.06 -12.94 -9.89
C ARG A 25 -3.75 -13.60 -10.35
N ILE A 26 -2.63 -12.96 -10.08
CA ILE A 26 -1.33 -13.52 -10.46
C ILE A 26 -1.08 -14.83 -9.69
N VAL A 27 -1.32 -14.81 -8.39
CA VAL A 27 -1.02 -15.95 -7.54
C VAL A 27 -2.05 -17.08 -7.74
N ASN A 28 -3.31 -16.73 -7.81
CA ASN A 28 -4.38 -17.74 -7.80
C ASN A 28 -4.89 -18.11 -9.18
N ASP A 29 -4.86 -17.18 -10.12
CA ASP A 29 -5.36 -17.43 -11.47
C ASP A 29 -4.26 -17.65 -12.49
N GLY A 30 -3.01 -17.50 -12.07
CA GLY A 30 -1.88 -17.76 -12.94
C GLY A 30 -1.59 -16.68 -13.96
N GLU A 31 -2.04 -15.46 -13.72
CA GLU A 31 -1.72 -14.36 -14.62
C GLU A 31 -0.24 -14.05 -14.59
N SER A 32 0.26 -13.56 -15.70
CA SER A 32 1.69 -13.24 -15.82
C SER A 32 2.02 -11.92 -15.16
N ILE A 33 3.27 -11.82 -14.72
CA ILE A 33 3.79 -10.56 -14.24
C ILE A 33 5.25 -10.46 -14.71
N SER A 34 5.68 -9.27 -15.09
CA SER A 34 7.06 -9.09 -15.52
C SER A 34 7.98 -9.15 -14.32
N GLU A 35 9.25 -9.48 -14.59
CA GLU A 35 10.25 -9.55 -13.54
C GLU A 35 10.43 -8.20 -12.86
N ARG A 36 10.36 -7.13 -13.64
CA ARG A 36 10.48 -5.78 -13.10
C ARG A 36 9.34 -5.47 -12.14
N GLU A 37 8.12 -5.78 -12.55
CA GLU A 37 6.95 -5.53 -11.71
C GLU A 37 6.97 -6.40 -10.47
N TRP A 38 7.46 -7.62 -10.60
CA TRP A 38 7.58 -8.51 -9.46
C TRP A 38 8.54 -7.95 -8.40
N ARG A 39 9.61 -7.29 -8.85
CA ARG A 39 10.54 -6.64 -7.92
C ARG A 39 9.86 -5.57 -7.10
N TYR A 40 9.00 -4.78 -7.75
CA TYR A 40 8.26 -3.74 -7.04
C TYR A 40 7.19 -4.34 -6.12
N ALA A 41 6.59 -5.43 -6.52
CA ALA A 41 5.63 -6.12 -5.66
C ALA A 41 6.30 -6.60 -4.38
N LYS A 42 7.53 -7.12 -4.48
CA LYS A 42 8.27 -7.52 -3.30
C LYS A 42 8.64 -6.33 -2.42
N ALA A 43 9.02 -5.23 -3.05
CA ALA A 43 9.33 -4.02 -2.29
C ALA A 43 8.09 -3.50 -1.56
N MET A 44 6.93 -3.60 -2.19
CA MET A 44 5.69 -3.21 -1.56
C MET A 44 5.40 -4.04 -0.31
N ARG A 45 5.72 -5.32 -0.35
CA ARG A 45 5.54 -6.16 0.84
C ARG A 45 6.33 -5.60 2.02
N ASP A 46 7.57 -5.20 1.77
CA ASP A 46 8.41 -4.67 2.83
C ASP A 46 7.87 -3.34 3.36
N TRP A 47 7.40 -2.49 2.47
CA TRP A 47 6.82 -1.21 2.87
C TRP A 47 5.52 -1.42 3.65
N CYS A 48 4.74 -2.42 3.28
CA CYS A 48 3.51 -2.73 3.99
C CYS A 48 3.80 -3.23 5.40
N GLU A 49 4.85 -4.03 5.56
CA GLU A 49 5.25 -4.47 6.90
C GLU A 49 5.67 -3.30 7.76
N ARG A 50 6.44 -2.40 7.19
CA ARG A 50 6.87 -1.21 7.93
C ARG A 50 5.68 -0.33 8.31
N TYR A 51 4.77 -0.16 7.38
CA TYR A 51 3.56 0.62 7.62
C TYR A 51 2.77 0.02 8.77
N LEU A 52 2.63 -1.29 8.77
CA LEU A 52 1.87 -1.98 9.79
C LEU A 52 2.52 -1.82 11.16
N GLU A 53 3.84 -1.91 11.23
CA GLU A 53 4.56 -1.72 12.48
C GLU A 53 4.32 -0.33 13.07
N ILE A 54 4.42 0.67 12.22
CA ILE A 54 4.23 2.05 12.66
C ILE A 54 2.78 2.26 13.08
N PHE A 55 1.84 1.70 12.32
CA PHE A 55 0.43 1.86 12.59
C PHE A 55 0.05 1.21 13.93
N ASP A 56 0.62 0.04 14.20
CA ASP A 56 0.32 -0.66 15.44
C ASP A 56 0.83 0.07 16.67
N ASP A 57 1.88 0.88 16.49
CA ASP A 57 2.39 1.70 17.59
C ASP A 57 1.68 3.03 17.72
N ALA A 58 0.83 3.38 16.77
CA ALA A 58 0.15 4.67 16.79
C ALA A 58 -0.90 4.70 17.89
N ASP A 59 -1.02 5.86 18.52
CA ASP A 59 -2.03 6.09 19.54
C ASP A 59 -2.93 7.20 19.04
N GLU A 60 -4.14 6.87 18.66
CA GLU A 60 -5.06 7.85 18.09
C GLU A 60 -5.35 8.98 19.05
N ASP A 61 -5.34 8.71 20.34
CA ASP A 61 -5.59 9.74 21.33
C ASP A 61 -4.50 10.80 21.35
N GLU A 62 -3.29 10.43 20.97
CA GLU A 62 -2.17 11.35 20.94
C GLU A 62 -1.93 11.95 19.56
N MET A 63 -2.60 11.44 18.55
CA MET A 63 -2.42 11.91 17.19
C MET A 63 -3.25 13.14 16.93
N ASN A 64 -2.75 13.97 16.03
CA ASN A 64 -3.47 15.20 15.67
C ASN A 64 -4.34 14.92 14.44
N ILE A 65 -5.47 14.27 14.67
CA ILE A 65 -6.39 13.92 13.59
C ILE A 65 -7.38 15.06 13.43
N VAL A 66 -7.44 15.62 12.23
CA VAL A 66 -8.32 16.75 11.94
C VAL A 66 -9.29 16.36 10.84
N GLY A 67 -10.39 16.98 10.87
CA GLY A 67 -11.27 16.77 9.79
C GLY A 67 -12.55 16.25 9.95
#